data_59a1f758426ca7b1691a5243bb489388
#
_entry.id   59a1f758426ca7b1691a5243bb489388
#
_cell.length_a   1.000
_cell.length_b   1.000
_cell.length_c   1.000
_cell.angle_alpha   90.00
_cell.angle_beta   90.00
_cell.angle_gamma   90.00
#
_symmetry.space_group_name_H-M   'P 1'
#
loop_
_entity.id
_entity.type
_entity.pdbx_description
1 polymer ?
#
loop_
_entity_poly.entity_id
_entity_poly.type
_entity_poly.pdbx_seq_one_letter_code
_entity_poly.pdbx_strand_id
1 'polypeptide(L)'
;MSIPAQISFRNFDRTDAVEERIQEKVDKLDQYFDRITNCQVVVEARHRSHNKGKLYHIKVVLSVPGEDVVVSRDPKDAHAHEDIYVAIRDAFEAVRRQLKKHVRMIRQRPVREPVPEV
;
A
#
# COMPACT_ATOMS: atom_id res chain seq x y z
N MET A 1 0.99 -9.03 16.00
CA MET A 1 1.93 -9.62 15.10
C MET A 1 2.04 -8.84 13.85
N SER A 2 3.22 -8.61 13.35
CA SER A 2 3.32 -7.85 12.11
C SER A 2 3.42 -8.80 10.93
N ILE A 3 3.02 -8.28 9.76
CA ILE A 3 3.05 -9.03 8.53
C ILE A 3 4.28 -8.60 7.77
N PRO A 4 5.14 -9.53 7.36
CA PRO A 4 6.30 -9.12 6.59
C PRO A 4 5.85 -8.63 5.22
N ALA A 5 6.32 -7.47 4.83
CA ALA A 5 6.04 -6.94 3.51
C ALA A 5 6.97 -7.60 2.51
N GLN A 6 6.43 -7.97 1.36
CA GLN A 6 7.24 -8.46 0.26
C GLN A 6 7.54 -7.27 -0.62
N ILE A 7 8.77 -6.82 -0.60
CA ILE A 7 9.16 -5.56 -1.24
C ILE A 7 10.07 -5.84 -2.41
N SER A 8 9.71 -5.31 -3.57
CA SER A 8 10.52 -5.41 -4.78
C SER A 8 10.97 -4.04 -5.21
N PHE A 9 12.21 -3.94 -5.64
CA PHE A 9 12.77 -2.69 -6.14
C PHE A 9 13.04 -2.84 -7.63
N ARG A 10 12.64 -1.84 -8.39
CA ARG A 10 12.86 -1.84 -9.84
C ARG A 10 13.58 -0.56 -10.25
N ASN A 11 14.60 -0.71 -11.04
CA ASN A 11 15.39 0.39 -11.60
C ASN A 11 16.17 1.20 -10.57
N PHE A 12 16.37 0.64 -9.40
CA PHE A 12 17.33 1.20 -8.45
C PHE A 12 17.62 0.15 -7.38
N ASP A 13 18.69 0.38 -6.65
CA ASP A 13 19.17 -0.60 -5.69
C ASP A 13 18.33 -0.60 -4.44
N ARG A 14 18.22 -1.77 -3.86
CA ARG A 14 17.53 -1.95 -2.60
C ARG A 14 18.20 -1.17 -1.49
N THR A 15 17.43 -0.56 -0.63
CA THR A 15 17.96 0.14 0.53
C THR A 15 17.22 -0.31 1.79
N ASP A 16 17.99 -0.54 2.84
CA ASP A 16 17.42 -0.98 4.10
C ASP A 16 16.52 0.10 4.71
N ALA A 17 16.90 1.37 4.56
CA ALA A 17 16.10 2.46 5.11
C ALA A 17 14.71 2.51 4.49
N VAL A 18 14.62 2.30 3.19
CA VAL A 18 13.33 2.29 2.50
C VAL A 18 12.51 1.09 2.94
N GLU A 19 13.15 -0.07 3.07
CA GLU A 19 12.45 -1.25 3.53
C GLU A 19 11.88 -1.06 4.92
N GLU A 20 12.66 -0.46 5.81
CA GLU A 20 12.21 -0.21 7.17
C GLU A 20 11.01 0.73 7.18
N ARG A 21 11.05 1.78 6.38
CA ARG A 21 9.94 2.72 6.32
C ARG A 21 8.67 2.03 5.81
N ILE A 22 8.81 1.19 4.80
CA ILE A 22 7.67 0.47 4.26
C ILE A 22 7.12 -0.50 5.31
N GLN A 23 8.01 -1.21 6.01
CA GLN A 23 7.55 -2.15 7.03
C GLN A 23 6.83 -1.43 8.17
N GLU A 24 7.30 -0.24 8.54
CA GLU A 24 6.59 0.57 9.55
C GLU A 24 5.17 0.88 9.11
N LYS A 25 5.00 1.23 7.83
CA LYS A 25 3.67 1.55 7.32
C LYS A 25 2.77 0.32 7.30
N VAL A 26 3.33 -0.83 6.92
CA VAL A 26 2.58 -2.09 6.92
C VAL A 26 2.17 -2.46 8.34
N ASP A 27 3.07 -2.28 9.30
CA ASP A 27 2.78 -2.60 10.69
C ASP A 27 1.62 -1.74 11.23
N LYS A 28 1.57 -0.48 10.83
CA LYS A 28 0.47 0.39 11.25
C LYS A 28 -0.86 -0.07 10.66
N LEU A 29 -0.85 -0.52 9.42
CA LEU A 29 -2.06 -1.07 8.82
C LEU A 29 -2.51 -2.33 9.53
N ASP A 30 -1.56 -3.18 9.90
CA ASP A 30 -1.86 -4.41 10.61
C ASP A 30 -2.46 -4.12 11.99
N GLN A 31 -2.00 -3.08 12.65
CA GLN A 31 -2.59 -2.66 13.92
C GLN A 31 -4.02 -2.16 13.76
N TYR A 32 -4.29 -1.51 12.63
CA TYR A 32 -5.62 -0.98 12.38
C TYR A 32 -6.60 -2.11 12.00
N PHE A 33 -6.15 -3.09 11.24
CA PHE A 33 -7.02 -4.16 10.74
C PHE A 33 -6.22 -5.47 10.79
N ASP A 34 -6.63 -6.39 11.62
CA ASP A 34 -5.85 -7.58 11.92
C ASP A 34 -6.10 -8.77 11.00
N ARG A 35 -6.81 -8.55 9.89
CA ARG A 35 -7.10 -9.63 8.95
C ARG A 35 -6.32 -9.50 7.65
N ILE A 36 -5.27 -8.72 7.64
CA ILE A 36 -4.41 -8.63 6.48
C ILE A 36 -3.59 -9.91 6.41
N THR A 37 -3.64 -10.60 5.28
CA THR A 37 -2.93 -11.85 5.14
C THR A 37 -1.64 -11.72 4.37
N ASN A 38 -1.48 -10.69 3.56
CA ASN A 38 -0.29 -10.51 2.75
C ASN A 38 -0.18 -9.04 2.32
N CYS A 39 1.03 -8.59 2.11
CA CYS A 39 1.27 -7.25 1.59
C CYS A 39 2.45 -7.30 0.63
N GLN A 40 2.24 -6.87 -0.59
CA GLN A 40 3.29 -6.77 -1.59
C GLN A 40 3.47 -5.32 -1.97
N VAL A 41 4.70 -4.86 -2.03
CA VAL A 41 5.02 -3.48 -2.38
C VAL A 41 6.06 -3.50 -3.48
N VAL A 42 5.79 -2.79 -4.55
CA VAL A 42 6.77 -2.62 -5.64
C VAL A 42 7.16 -1.14 -5.66
N VAL A 43 8.45 -0.88 -5.56
CA VAL A 43 8.99 0.47 -5.60
C VAL A 43 9.80 0.58 -6.88
N GLU A 44 9.39 1.47 -7.76
CA GLU A 44 10.03 1.61 -9.05
C GLU A 44 10.54 3.04 -9.21
N ALA A 45 11.77 3.17 -9.64
CA ALA A 45 12.31 4.48 -9.97
C ALA A 45 12.16 4.70 -11.48
N ARG A 46 11.52 5.80 -11.86
CA ARG A 46 11.31 6.14 -13.25
C ARG A 46 12.07 7.42 -13.57
N HIS A 47 12.64 7.48 -14.76
CA HIS A 47 13.34 8.69 -15.18
C HIS A 47 12.34 9.71 -15.67
N ARG A 48 12.62 10.97 -15.36
CA ARG A 48 11.84 12.08 -15.91
C ARG A 48 12.30 12.32 -17.34
N SER A 49 11.34 12.54 -18.23
CA SER A 49 11.65 12.64 -19.65
C SER A 49 12.64 13.73 -20.00
N HIS A 50 12.52 14.87 -19.39
CA HIS A 50 13.32 16.03 -19.81
C HIS A 50 14.13 16.63 -18.67
N ASN A 51 14.21 15.95 -17.55
CA ASN A 51 14.93 16.47 -16.39
C ASN A 51 15.77 15.39 -15.80
N LYS A 52 16.79 15.82 -15.07
CA LYS A 52 17.55 14.88 -14.27
C LYS A 52 16.73 14.49 -13.07
N GLY A 53 16.99 13.36 -12.52
CA GLY A 53 16.33 12.88 -11.33
C GLY A 53 15.36 11.76 -11.64
N LYS A 54 14.76 11.27 -10.59
CA LYS A 54 13.90 10.11 -10.69
C LYS A 54 12.56 10.43 -10.05
N LEU A 55 11.52 9.83 -10.60
CA LEU A 55 10.21 9.83 -9.97
C LEU A 55 9.96 8.43 -9.46
N TYR A 56 9.39 8.32 -8.28
CA TYR A 56 9.16 7.02 -7.67
C TYR A 56 7.70 6.65 -7.76
N HIS A 57 7.46 5.47 -8.30
CA HIS A 57 6.13 4.90 -8.43
C HIS A 57 6.01 3.78 -7.41
N ILE A 58 4.96 3.81 -6.61
CA ILE A 58 4.74 2.82 -5.57
C ILE A 58 3.44 2.08 -5.85
N LYS A 59 3.53 0.76 -5.89
CA LYS A 59 2.34 -0.08 -6.00
C LYS A 59 2.24 -0.94 -4.76
N VAL A 60 1.08 -0.96 -4.13
CA VAL A 60 0.84 -1.76 -2.94
C VAL A 60 -0.35 -2.67 -3.20
N VAL A 61 -0.18 -3.95 -2.93
CA VAL A 61 -1.26 -4.93 -2.98
C VAL A 61 -1.41 -5.50 -1.58
N LEU A 62 -2.55 -5.24 -0.97
CA LEU A 62 -2.83 -5.70 0.38
C LEU A 62 -3.92 -6.74 0.29
N SER A 63 -3.64 -7.95 0.72
CA SER A 63 -4.62 -9.03 0.66
C SER A 63 -5.41 -9.08 1.96
N VAL A 64 -6.72 -8.98 1.84
CA VAL A 64 -7.64 -9.03 2.97
C VAL A 64 -8.75 -10.01 2.61
N PRO A 65 -9.54 -10.46 3.58
CA PRO A 65 -10.61 -11.40 3.26
C PRO A 65 -11.60 -10.80 2.26
N GLY A 66 -11.85 -11.55 1.23
CA GLY A 66 -12.85 -11.16 0.24
C GLY A 66 -12.34 -10.37 -0.93
N GLU A 67 -11.23 -9.68 -0.81
CA GLU A 67 -10.70 -8.91 -1.94
C GLU A 67 -9.29 -8.43 -1.64
N ASP A 68 -8.66 -7.86 -2.65
CA ASP A 68 -7.37 -7.22 -2.50
C ASP A 68 -7.56 -5.71 -2.57
N VAL A 69 -6.84 -4.99 -1.72
CA VAL A 69 -6.76 -3.54 -1.82
C VAL A 69 -5.53 -3.22 -2.64
N VAL A 70 -5.72 -2.61 -3.80
CA VAL A 70 -4.63 -2.32 -4.72
C VAL A 70 -4.51 -0.82 -4.91
N VAL A 71 -3.32 -0.29 -4.68
CA VAL A 71 -3.03 1.11 -4.91
C VAL A 71 -1.81 1.16 -5.81
N SER A 72 -1.93 1.88 -6.92
CA SER A 72 -0.82 2.12 -7.81
C SER A 72 -0.76 3.62 -8.05
N ARG A 73 0.29 4.25 -7.54
CA ARG A 73 0.41 5.70 -7.60
C ARG A 73 1.38 6.13 -8.67
N ASP A 74 0.84 6.68 -9.73
CA ASP A 74 1.66 7.31 -10.75
C ASP A 74 2.05 8.69 -10.25
N PRO A 75 3.24 9.16 -10.62
CA PRO A 75 3.69 10.47 -10.19
C PRO A 75 2.93 11.56 -10.91
N LYS A 76 1.77 11.93 -10.39
CA LYS A 76 0.99 13.01 -10.96
C LYS A 76 1.60 14.35 -10.60
N ASP A 77 2.09 14.47 -9.39
CA ASP A 77 2.79 15.66 -8.96
C ASP A 77 4.26 15.30 -8.97
N ALA A 78 4.96 15.72 -10.01
CA ALA A 78 6.34 15.34 -10.19
C ALA A 78 7.22 15.77 -9.04
N HIS A 79 6.90 16.89 -8.42
CA HIS A 79 7.76 17.36 -7.32
C HIS A 79 7.59 16.51 -6.07
N ALA A 80 6.36 16.11 -5.79
CA ALA A 80 6.10 15.33 -4.59
C ALA A 80 6.78 13.96 -4.67
N HIS A 81 6.80 13.36 -5.84
CA HIS A 81 7.30 12.00 -5.96
C HIS A 81 8.78 11.91 -6.34
N GLU A 82 9.48 13.03 -6.30
CA GLU A 82 10.94 13.00 -6.38
C GLU A 82 11.55 12.51 -5.07
N ASP A 83 10.81 12.60 -3.98
CA ASP A 83 11.27 12.09 -2.69
C ASP A 83 10.59 10.75 -2.46
N ILE A 84 11.40 9.70 -2.36
CA ILE A 84 10.85 8.35 -2.21
C ILE A 84 10.00 8.21 -0.94
N TYR A 85 10.36 8.92 0.12
CA TYR A 85 9.60 8.81 1.37
C TYR A 85 8.24 9.49 1.25
N VAL A 86 8.16 10.56 0.46
CA VAL A 86 6.87 11.20 0.17
C VAL A 86 6.01 10.27 -0.69
N ALA A 87 6.62 9.62 -1.68
CA ALA A 87 5.88 8.68 -2.51
C ALA A 87 5.33 7.52 -1.68
N ILE A 88 6.14 6.99 -0.76
CA ILE A 88 5.69 5.92 0.13
C ILE A 88 4.54 6.40 1.02
N ARG A 89 4.68 7.59 1.61
CA ARG A 89 3.63 8.14 2.45
C ARG A 89 2.32 8.26 1.69
N ASP A 90 2.37 8.82 0.50
CA ASP A 90 1.17 9.04 -0.29
C ASP A 90 0.50 7.72 -0.67
N ALA A 91 1.31 6.73 -1.05
CA ALA A 91 0.75 5.42 -1.42
C ALA A 91 0.07 4.77 -0.23
N PHE A 92 0.71 4.80 0.93
CA PHE A 92 0.13 4.15 2.11
C PHE A 92 -1.04 4.92 2.69
N GLU A 93 -1.09 6.24 2.50
CA GLU A 93 -2.30 6.99 2.87
C GLU A 93 -3.47 6.56 2.00
N ALA A 94 -3.24 6.33 0.71
CA ALA A 94 -4.29 5.85 -0.17
C ALA A 94 -4.72 4.43 0.21
N VAL A 95 -3.76 3.57 0.56
CA VAL A 95 -4.08 2.22 1.02
C VAL A 95 -4.95 2.29 2.28
N ARG A 96 -4.57 3.16 3.21
CA ARG A 96 -5.33 3.28 4.46
C ARG A 96 -6.75 3.73 4.19
N ARG A 97 -6.93 4.70 3.29
CA ARG A 97 -8.29 5.15 2.95
C ARG A 97 -9.13 4.03 2.37
N GLN A 98 -8.55 3.25 1.47
CA GLN A 98 -9.27 2.13 0.87
C GLN A 98 -9.54 1.03 1.87
N LEU A 99 -8.60 0.78 2.77
CA LEU A 99 -8.78 -0.23 3.80
C LEU A 99 -9.87 0.20 4.77
N LYS A 100 -9.91 1.47 5.14
CA LYS A 100 -10.99 1.97 6.01
C LYS A 100 -12.35 1.79 5.36
N LYS A 101 -12.43 2.05 4.06
CA LYS A 101 -13.67 1.86 3.34
C LYS A 101 -14.08 0.38 3.34
N HIS A 102 -13.12 -0.51 3.12
CA HIS A 102 -13.37 -1.94 3.12
C HIS A 102 -13.88 -2.41 4.49
N VAL A 103 -13.23 -1.97 5.56
CA VAL A 103 -13.61 -2.33 6.92
C VAL A 103 -15.02 -1.81 7.23
N ARG A 104 -15.30 -0.57 6.81
CA ARG A 104 -16.62 0.00 7.03
C ARG A 104 -17.71 -0.81 6.32
N MET A 105 -17.42 -1.22 5.10
CA MET A 105 -18.40 -2.02 4.34
C MET A 105 -18.65 -3.36 4.99
N ILE A 106 -17.60 -4.00 5.51
CA ILE A 106 -17.79 -5.26 6.23
C ILE A 106 -18.65 -5.06 7.46
N ARG A 107 -18.38 -4.01 8.22
CA ARG A 107 -19.10 -3.78 9.49
C ARG A 107 -20.52 -3.33 9.28
N GLN A 108 -20.79 -2.65 8.18
CA GLN A 108 -22.14 -2.18 7.90
C GLN A 108 -22.97 -3.19 7.14
N ARG A 109 -22.33 -4.23 6.63
CA ARG A 109 -23.05 -5.25 5.94
C ARG A 109 -24.01 -5.87 6.92
N PRO A 110 -25.30 -5.83 6.64
CA PRO A 110 -26.24 -6.41 7.55
C PRO A 110 -25.85 -7.82 7.62
N VAL A 111 -26.13 -8.36 8.73
CA VAL A 111 -25.76 -9.58 8.91
C VAL A 111 -26.49 -10.35 8.11
N ARG A 112 -26.50 -10.50 7.17
CA ARG A 112 -27.16 -11.14 6.42
C ARG A 112 -26.84 -12.31 6.50
N GLU A 113 -26.37 -12.61 7.11
CA GLU A 113 -26.25 -13.57 7.25
C GLU A 113 -26.82 -14.34 7.03
N PRO A 114 -26.67 -15.06 6.87
CA PRO A 114 -27.01 -15.96 6.40
C PRO A 114 -28.02 -16.32 6.85
N VAL A 115 -28.55 -16.50 6.74
CA VAL A 115 -29.55 -16.74 6.99
C VAL A 115 -29.91 -17.86 6.98
N PRO A 116 -30.11 -18.37 7.37
CA PRO A 116 -30.51 -19.38 7.44
C PRO A 116 -31.39 -19.85 6.94
N GLU A 117 -31.59 -20.03 6.82
CA GLU A 117 -32.31 -20.42 6.56
C GLU A 117 -32.93 -21.08 6.78
N VAL A 118 -33.13 -21.20 6.93
CA VAL A 118 -33.74 -21.65 7.26
C VAL A 118 -34.06 -22.24 7.14
#